data_ade24889883428c11b25bea01bbf6d0c
#
_entry.id   ade24889883428c11b25bea01bbf6d0c
#
_cell.length_a   1.000
_cell.length_b   1.000
_cell.length_c   1.000
_cell.angle_alpha   90.00
_cell.angle_beta   90.00
_cell.angle_gamma   90.00
#
_symmetry.space_group_name_H-M   'P 1'
#
loop_
_entity.id
_entity.type
_entity.pdbx_description
1 polymer ?
#
loop_
_entity_poly.entity_id
_entity_poly.type
_entity_poly.pdbx_seq_one_letter_code
_entity_poly.pdbx_strand_id
1 'polypeptide(L)'
;MSPTMLTYINEESDVLANIIRCHRQSLEEVSRFASQKTLRRILILATGSSLNAAFCARYFFERCGISIDIKEPYTFSQYENSDPQADMVIAISQSGKSASTLEAMRKVQAQGR
;
A
#
# COMPACT_ATOMS: atom_id res chain seq x y z
N MET A 1 30.48 -9.30 3.86
CA MET A 1 30.29 -8.69 2.53
C MET A 1 28.99 -7.92 2.50
N SER A 2 29.03 -6.69 2.00
CA SER A 2 27.81 -5.91 1.86
C SER A 2 26.88 -6.53 0.81
N PRO A 3 25.56 -6.54 1.02
CA PRO A 3 24.62 -7.03 0.02
C PRO A 3 24.71 -6.18 -1.26
N THR A 4 24.60 -6.84 -2.40
CA THR A 4 24.52 -6.19 -3.71
C THR A 4 23.12 -6.37 -4.28
N MET A 5 22.84 -5.68 -5.39
CA MET A 5 21.59 -5.86 -6.12
C MET A 5 21.39 -7.33 -6.52
N LEU A 6 22.45 -8.00 -6.95
CA LEU A 6 22.39 -9.42 -7.30
C LEU A 6 22.00 -10.30 -6.10
N THR A 7 22.52 -9.97 -4.91
CA THR A 7 22.13 -10.67 -3.67
C THR A 7 20.62 -10.57 -3.45
N TYR A 8 20.06 -9.39 -3.58
CA TYR A 8 18.62 -9.17 -3.40
C TYR A 8 17.79 -9.88 -4.46
N ILE A 9 18.23 -9.88 -5.71
CA ILE A 9 17.54 -10.60 -6.79
C ILE A 9 17.51 -12.10 -6.50
N ASN A 10 18.62 -12.67 -6.01
CA ASN A 10 18.71 -14.08 -5.70
C ASN A 10 17.86 -14.48 -4.49
N GLU A 11 17.54 -13.53 -3.61
CA GLU A 11 16.67 -13.78 -2.45
C GLU A 11 15.18 -13.75 -2.78
N GLU A 12 14.78 -13.19 -3.92
CA GLU A 12 13.38 -12.93 -4.25
C GLU A 12 12.50 -14.18 -4.18
N SER A 13 12.96 -15.31 -4.70
CA SER A 13 12.16 -16.54 -4.69
C SER A 13 11.89 -17.05 -3.27
N ASP A 14 12.86 -16.95 -2.37
CA ASP A 14 12.71 -17.36 -0.98
C ASP A 14 11.79 -16.42 -0.22
N VAL A 15 11.94 -15.12 -0.45
CA VAL A 15 11.09 -14.09 0.15
C VAL A 15 9.64 -14.27 -0.27
N LEU A 16 9.38 -14.47 -1.57
CA LEU A 16 8.03 -14.68 -2.09
C LEU A 16 7.40 -15.97 -1.51
N ALA A 17 8.16 -17.05 -1.44
CA ALA A 17 7.69 -18.30 -0.85
C ALA A 17 7.32 -18.10 0.63
N ASN A 18 8.11 -17.34 1.36
CA ASN A 18 7.85 -17.03 2.76
C ASN A 18 6.60 -16.17 2.94
N ILE A 19 6.39 -15.17 2.08
CA ILE A 19 5.20 -14.33 2.09
C ILE A 19 3.94 -15.18 1.86
N ILE A 20 3.97 -16.04 0.85
CA ILE A 20 2.84 -16.92 0.54
C ILE A 20 2.50 -17.83 1.72
N ARG A 21 3.51 -18.38 2.38
CA ARG A 21 3.33 -19.28 3.53
C ARG A 21 2.77 -18.55 4.75
N CYS A 22 3.23 -17.33 5.02
CA CYS A 22 2.94 -16.60 6.26
C CYS A 22 1.90 -15.49 6.13
N HIS A 23 1.32 -15.29 4.93
CA HIS A 23 0.47 -14.11 4.67
C HIS A 23 -0.76 -14.03 5.59
N ARG A 24 -1.36 -15.14 5.94
CA ARG A 24 -2.55 -15.13 6.82
C ARG A 24 -2.23 -14.55 8.18
N GLN A 25 -1.11 -14.98 8.76
CA GLN A 25 -0.67 -14.50 10.06
C GLN A 25 -0.28 -13.02 10.01
N SER A 26 0.48 -12.63 8.98
CA SER A 26 0.95 -11.24 8.82
C SER A 26 -0.18 -10.25 8.56
N LEU A 27 -1.26 -10.70 7.92
CA LEU A 27 -2.37 -9.84 7.51
C LEU A 27 -3.61 -9.99 8.39
N GLU A 28 -3.52 -10.66 9.52
CA GLU A 28 -4.66 -10.94 10.38
C GLU A 28 -5.37 -9.65 10.83
N GLU A 29 -4.63 -8.66 11.27
CA GLU A 29 -5.19 -7.40 11.72
C GLU A 29 -5.87 -6.63 10.58
N VAL A 30 -5.24 -6.61 9.41
CA VAL A 30 -5.81 -5.96 8.21
C VAL A 30 -7.09 -6.68 7.78
N SER A 31 -7.07 -8.01 7.78
CA SER A 31 -8.22 -8.83 7.43
C SER A 31 -9.38 -8.59 8.41
N ARG A 32 -9.08 -8.51 9.69
CA ARG A 32 -10.08 -8.21 10.72
C ARG A 32 -10.69 -6.82 10.52
N PHE A 33 -9.88 -5.83 10.26
CA PHE A 33 -10.33 -4.47 9.97
C PHE A 33 -11.22 -4.44 8.71
N ALA A 34 -10.78 -5.10 7.65
CA ALA A 34 -11.51 -5.14 6.38
C ALA A 34 -12.86 -5.85 6.52
N SER A 35 -12.94 -6.89 7.36
CA SER A 35 -14.19 -7.63 7.57
C SER A 35 -15.27 -6.84 8.31
N GLN A 36 -14.87 -5.78 9.03
CA GLN A 36 -15.79 -4.91 9.76
C GLN A 36 -16.39 -3.80 8.90
N LYS A 37 -15.92 -3.66 7.67
CA LYS A 37 -16.34 -2.62 6.72
C LYS A 37 -16.69 -3.22 5.37
N THR A 38 -17.60 -2.57 4.67
CA THR A 38 -17.80 -2.84 3.25
C THR A 38 -16.80 -2.02 2.47
N LEU A 39 -15.79 -2.67 1.91
CA LEU A 39 -14.77 -2.00 1.11
C LEU A 39 -15.25 -1.85 -0.33
N ARG A 40 -15.46 -0.62 -0.75
CA ARG A 40 -15.82 -0.28 -2.13
C ARG A 40 -14.75 0.52 -2.83
N ARG A 41 -14.04 1.38 -2.09
CA ARG A 41 -12.99 2.25 -2.62
C ARG A 41 -11.80 2.25 -1.70
N ILE A 42 -10.62 2.02 -2.28
CA ILE A 42 -9.34 2.06 -1.56
C ILE A 42 -8.45 3.09 -2.23
N LEU A 43 -7.87 3.97 -1.44
CA LEU A 43 -6.82 4.88 -1.88
C LEU A 43 -5.47 4.27 -1.54
N ILE A 44 -4.60 4.15 -2.53
CA ILE A 44 -3.24 3.67 -2.34
C ILE A 44 -2.27 4.82 -2.58
N LEU A 45 -1.39 5.05 -1.61
CA LEU A 45 -0.33 6.06 -1.67
C LEU A 45 1.00 5.35 -1.84
N ALA A 46 1.67 5.56 -2.96
CA ALA A 46 2.92 4.89 -3.27
C ALA A 46 3.76 5.70 -4.25
N THR A 47 5.07 5.50 -4.22
CA THR A 47 6.00 6.14 -5.14
C THR A 47 7.04 5.14 -5.64
N GLY A 48 7.64 5.39 -6.80
CA GLY A 48 8.67 4.55 -7.38
C GLY A 48 8.19 3.13 -7.69
N SER A 49 8.97 2.14 -7.31
CA SER A 49 8.64 0.73 -7.53
C SER A 49 7.39 0.30 -6.78
N SER A 50 7.12 0.91 -5.62
CA SER A 50 5.90 0.67 -4.86
C SER A 50 4.66 1.13 -5.62
N LEU A 51 4.77 2.24 -6.37
CA LEU A 51 3.71 2.72 -7.25
C LEU A 51 3.40 1.70 -8.34
N ASN A 52 4.44 1.14 -8.96
CA ASN A 52 4.28 0.11 -10.00
C ASN A 52 3.61 -1.15 -9.43
N ALA A 53 3.98 -1.56 -8.22
CA ALA A 53 3.34 -2.69 -7.55
C ALA A 53 1.85 -2.42 -7.32
N ALA A 54 1.48 -1.21 -6.93
CA ALA A 54 0.08 -0.82 -6.74
C ALA A 54 -0.70 -0.91 -8.05
N PHE A 55 -0.13 -0.44 -9.16
CA PHE A 55 -0.75 -0.56 -10.48
C PHE A 55 -0.98 -2.02 -10.89
N CYS A 56 -0.03 -2.91 -10.59
CA CYS A 56 -0.20 -4.33 -10.88
C CYS A 56 -1.34 -4.96 -10.05
N ALA A 57 -1.47 -4.57 -8.79
CA ALA A 57 -2.50 -5.09 -7.91
C ALA A 57 -3.90 -4.55 -8.22
N ARG A 58 -3.99 -3.41 -8.88
CA ARG A 58 -5.25 -2.73 -9.18
C ARG A 58 -6.28 -3.63 -9.85
N TYR A 59 -5.87 -4.37 -10.85
CA TYR A 59 -6.78 -5.22 -11.62
C TYR A 59 -7.37 -6.35 -10.79
N PHE A 60 -6.60 -6.87 -9.84
CA PHE A 60 -7.11 -7.88 -8.92
C PHE A 60 -8.23 -7.31 -8.04
N PHE A 61 -8.04 -6.13 -7.48
CA PHE A 61 -9.05 -5.47 -6.67
C PHE A 61 -10.31 -5.15 -7.49
N GLU A 62 -10.15 -4.68 -8.71
CA GLU A 62 -11.26 -4.38 -9.59
C GLU A 62 -12.10 -5.63 -9.91
N ARG A 63 -11.46 -6.78 -10.07
CA ARG A 63 -12.17 -8.05 -10.22
C ARG A 63 -13.00 -8.41 -8.99
N CYS A 64 -12.57 -7.97 -7.82
CA CYS A 64 -13.30 -8.18 -6.57
C CYS A 64 -14.39 -7.12 -6.33
N GLY A 65 -14.60 -6.21 -7.27
CA GLY A 65 -15.60 -5.14 -7.13
C GLY A 65 -15.14 -3.96 -6.31
N ILE A 66 -13.81 -3.81 -6.11
CA ILE A 66 -13.23 -2.71 -5.33
C ILE A 66 -12.55 -1.73 -6.27
N SER A 67 -12.96 -0.47 -6.22
CA SER A 67 -12.30 0.60 -6.98
C SER A 67 -11.02 1.03 -6.28
N ILE A 68 -9.94 1.12 -7.04
CA ILE A 68 -8.63 1.53 -6.53
C ILE A 68 -8.27 2.88 -7.13
N ASP A 69 -7.93 3.83 -6.26
CA ASP A 69 -7.35 5.10 -6.63
C ASP A 69 -5.89 5.11 -6.17
N ILE A 70 -4.96 5.44 -7.06
CA ILE A 70 -3.54 5.39 -6.78
C ILE A 70 -2.96 6.78 -6.94
N LYS A 71 -2.31 7.29 -5.90
CA LYS A 71 -1.74 8.64 -5.90
C LYS A 71 -0.32 8.62 -5.36
N GLU A 72 0.51 9.52 -5.87
CA GLU A 72 1.83 9.74 -5.29
C GLU A 72 1.69 10.54 -4.00
N PRO A 73 2.40 10.14 -2.92
CA PRO A 73 2.26 10.78 -1.61
C PRO A 73 2.56 12.27 -1.63
N TYR A 74 3.60 12.70 -2.35
CA TYR A 74 3.94 14.13 -2.44
C TYR A 74 2.83 14.93 -3.09
N THR A 75 2.35 14.50 -4.25
CA THR A 75 1.27 15.17 -4.96
C THR A 75 0.01 15.22 -4.11
N PHE A 76 -0.31 14.13 -3.45
CA PHE A 76 -1.48 14.06 -2.57
C PHE A 76 -1.36 15.03 -1.40
N SER A 77 -0.19 15.08 -0.72
CA SER A 77 -0.03 15.92 0.46
C SER A 77 -0.02 17.40 0.13
N GLN A 78 0.49 17.79 -1.04
CA GLN A 78 0.68 19.19 -1.39
C GLN A 78 -0.49 19.78 -2.18
N TYR A 79 -1.14 18.99 -3.02
CA TYR A 79 -2.05 19.53 -4.03
C TYR A 79 -3.46 18.95 -4.00
N GLU A 80 -3.66 17.82 -3.37
CA GLU A 80 -4.94 17.14 -3.44
C GLU A 80 -5.66 17.14 -2.11
N ASN A 81 -6.97 17.21 -2.17
CA ASN A 81 -7.81 16.96 -1.01
C ASN A 81 -8.00 15.47 -0.83
N SER A 82 -8.27 15.04 0.39
CA SER A 82 -8.61 13.65 0.63
C SER A 82 -9.87 13.26 -0.13
N ASP A 83 -9.91 12.02 -0.58
CA ASP A 83 -11.15 11.45 -1.07
C ASP A 83 -12.03 11.07 0.13
N PRO A 84 -13.12 11.80 0.41
CA PRO A 84 -13.98 11.49 1.53
C PRO A 84 -14.72 10.15 1.35
N GLN A 85 -14.67 9.57 0.16
CA GLN A 85 -15.35 8.32 -0.16
C GLN A 85 -14.46 7.09 -0.04
N ALA A 86 -13.17 7.24 0.21
CA ALA A 86 -12.28 6.10 0.40
C ALA A 86 -12.60 5.39 1.73
N ASP A 87 -12.85 4.11 1.66
CA ASP A 87 -13.14 3.28 2.84
C ASP A 87 -11.88 2.87 3.58
N MET A 88 -10.75 2.81 2.88
CA MET A 88 -9.46 2.43 3.42
C MET A 88 -8.36 3.16 2.67
N VAL A 89 -7.31 3.53 3.38
CA VAL A 89 -6.10 4.11 2.79
C VAL A 89 -4.93 3.20 3.09
N ILE A 90 -4.19 2.82 2.03
CA ILE A 90 -3.01 1.97 2.15
C ILE A 90 -1.80 2.76 1.65
N ALA A 91 -0.81 2.92 2.50
CA ALA A 91 0.47 3.51 2.12
C ALA A 91 1.51 2.40 1.98
N ILE A 92 2.20 2.38 0.85
CA ILE A 92 3.23 1.39 0.57
C ILE A 92 4.58 2.09 0.62
N SER A 93 5.44 1.63 1.52
CA SER A 93 6.79 2.15 1.68
C SER A 93 7.75 1.04 2.05
N GLN A 94 8.83 0.91 1.31
CA GLN A 94 9.85 -0.09 1.59
C GLN A 94 10.60 0.23 2.88
N SER A 95 11.00 1.48 3.07
CA SER A 95 11.76 1.91 4.26
C SER A 95 10.88 2.28 5.46
N GLY A 96 9.63 2.67 5.21
CA GLY A 96 8.77 3.26 6.22
C GLY A 96 9.19 4.65 6.66
N LYS A 97 10.20 5.24 6.01
CA LYS A 97 10.81 6.51 6.39
C LYS A 97 10.70 7.59 5.32
N SER A 98 10.00 7.31 4.22
CA SER A 98 9.79 8.31 3.16
C SER A 98 9.05 9.51 3.73
N ALA A 99 9.67 10.69 3.65
CA ALA A 99 9.09 11.93 4.20
C ALA A 99 7.74 12.26 3.57
N SER A 100 7.64 12.12 2.24
CA SER A 100 6.39 12.40 1.53
C SER A 100 5.28 11.41 1.90
N THR A 101 5.61 10.15 2.10
CA THR A 101 4.65 9.12 2.51
C THR A 101 4.14 9.39 3.92
N LEU A 102 5.05 9.71 4.85
CA LEU A 102 4.68 10.03 6.23
C LEU A 102 3.79 11.28 6.29
N GLU A 103 4.12 12.31 5.51
CA GLU A 103 3.32 13.53 5.47
C GLU A 103 1.93 13.27 4.90
N ALA A 104 1.83 12.49 3.84
CA ALA A 104 0.55 12.08 3.28
C ALA A 104 -0.31 11.32 4.29
N MET A 105 0.31 10.42 5.05
CA MET A 105 -0.39 9.67 6.10
C MET A 105 -0.85 10.58 7.24
N ARG A 106 -0.06 11.56 7.64
CA ARG A 106 -0.48 12.55 8.63
C ARG A 106 -1.69 13.35 8.14
N LYS A 107 -1.70 13.72 6.88
CA LYS A 107 -2.84 14.41 6.27
C LYS A 107 -4.10 13.54 6.32
N VAL A 108 -3.99 12.26 5.99
CA VAL A 108 -5.10 11.32 6.07
C VAL A 108 -5.63 11.20 7.50
N GLN A 109 -4.74 11.05 8.47
CA GLN A 109 -5.11 10.94 9.88
C GLN A 109 -5.77 12.22 10.42
N ALA A 110 -5.28 13.38 10.00
CA ALA A 110 -5.86 14.67 10.39
C ALA A 110 -7.30 14.84 9.88
N GLN A 111 -7.67 14.09 8.83
CA GLN A 111 -9.01 14.09 8.27
C GLN A 111 -9.91 13.00 8.88
N GLY A 112 -9.48 12.35 9.95
CA GLY A 112 -10.28 11.36 10.68
C GLY A 112 -10.30 9.97 10.07
N ARG A 113 -9.22 9.58 9.35
CA ARG A 113 -9.16 8.30 8.63
C ARG A 113 -8.03 7.42 9.09
#